data_c2947274ca8461605071c376a92b2bb6
#
_entry.id   c2947274ca8461605071c376a92b2bb6
#
_cell.length_a   1.000
_cell.length_b   1.000
_cell.length_c   1.000
_cell.angle_alpha   90.00
_cell.angle_beta   90.00
_cell.angle_gamma   90.00
#
_symmetry.space_group_name_H-M   'P 1'
#
loop_
_entity.id
_entity.type
_entity.pdbx_description
1 polymer ?
#
loop_
_entity_poly.entity_id
_entity_poly.type
_entity_poly.pdbx_seq_one_letter_code
_entity_poly.pdbx_strand_id
1 'polypeptide(L)'
;MLNFILRWRVNRHMAKFKVIVSDPEAGTSKVVELEEARAVPFIGRKIGETVDGAVVDLPAHKLQIRGGSDRDGVPMRSNVHGGVRRNVVLSGGTGFNPQDKGERRRKTVRGNVVTDEIVQINTKIIEKPKKPAESKTEQTTQKAKAEPAKPEV
;
A
#
# COMPACT_ATOMS: atom_id res chain seq x y z
N MET A 1 -4.43 -2.90 -53.57
CA MET A 1 -5.40 -3.18 -52.51
C MET A 1 -4.75 -2.84 -51.19
N LEU A 2 -5.12 -1.67 -50.62
CA LEU A 2 -4.52 -1.12 -49.42
C LEU A 2 -5.08 -1.83 -48.17
N ASN A 3 -4.24 -2.52 -47.44
CA ASN A 3 -4.53 -2.96 -46.09
C ASN A 3 -4.42 -1.76 -45.12
N PHE A 4 -5.55 -1.11 -44.90
CA PHE A 4 -5.70 -0.13 -43.82
C PHE A 4 -5.93 -0.89 -42.52
N ILE A 5 -4.86 -1.40 -41.91
CA ILE A 5 -4.90 -1.89 -40.54
C ILE A 5 -5.05 -0.67 -39.65
N LEU A 6 -6.28 -0.41 -39.23
CA LEU A 6 -6.58 0.56 -38.19
C LEU A 6 -5.81 0.18 -36.93
N ARG A 7 -4.67 0.85 -36.74
CA ARG A 7 -3.88 0.76 -35.52
C ARG A 7 -4.64 1.53 -34.43
N TRP A 8 -5.61 0.87 -33.82
CA TRP A 8 -6.21 1.35 -32.59
C TRP A 8 -5.10 1.46 -31.56
N ARG A 9 -4.59 2.68 -31.42
CA ARG A 9 -3.75 3.06 -30.28
C ARG A 9 -4.69 3.08 -29.08
N VAL A 10 -4.87 1.92 -28.46
CA VAL A 10 -5.42 1.84 -27.11
C VAL A 10 -4.45 2.62 -26.24
N ASN A 11 -4.80 3.85 -25.93
CA ASN A 11 -4.14 4.61 -24.87
C ASN A 11 -4.43 3.84 -23.57
N ARG A 12 -3.65 2.78 -23.32
CA ARG A 12 -3.61 2.13 -22.03
C ARG A 12 -3.02 3.17 -21.07
N HIS A 13 -3.89 3.89 -20.37
CA HIS A 13 -3.47 4.57 -19.16
C HIS A 13 -2.99 3.47 -18.21
N MET A 14 -1.68 3.29 -18.19
CA MET A 14 -1.06 2.32 -17.32
C MET A 14 -1.22 2.80 -15.89
N ALA A 15 -1.98 2.05 -15.11
CA ALA A 15 -2.21 2.38 -13.71
C ALA A 15 -0.87 2.34 -12.96
N LYS A 16 -0.51 3.47 -12.35
CA LYS A 16 0.66 3.59 -11.47
C LYS A 16 0.16 3.82 -10.07
N PHE A 17 0.44 2.88 -9.17
CA PHE A 17 0.04 2.99 -7.79
C PHE A 17 1.24 3.20 -6.88
N LYS A 18 1.10 4.12 -5.94
CA LYS A 18 1.96 4.23 -4.75
C LYS A 18 1.31 3.44 -3.63
N VAL A 19 1.82 2.25 -3.38
CA VAL A 19 1.31 1.41 -2.30
C VAL A 19 2.11 1.69 -1.04
N ILE A 20 1.42 2.17 0.00
CA ILE A 20 2.01 2.37 1.32
C ILE A 20 1.70 1.13 2.15
N VAL A 21 2.73 0.38 2.47
CA VAL A 21 2.65 -0.81 3.32
C VAL A 21 3.00 -0.44 4.75
N SER A 22 2.03 -0.54 5.64
CA SER A 22 2.21 -0.26 7.07
C SER A 22 2.36 -1.56 7.85
N ASP A 23 3.41 -1.63 8.64
CA ASP A 23 3.64 -2.68 9.60
C ASP A 23 3.24 -2.19 11.01
N PRO A 24 2.14 -2.68 11.60
CA PRO A 24 1.69 -2.24 12.90
C PRO A 24 2.58 -2.73 14.06
N GLU A 25 3.32 -3.82 13.89
CA GLU A 25 4.19 -4.36 14.92
C GLU A 25 5.53 -3.61 15.00
N ALA A 26 6.11 -3.32 13.83
CA ALA A 26 7.35 -2.55 13.76
C ALA A 26 7.11 -1.04 13.86
N GLY A 27 5.87 -0.55 13.74
CA GLY A 27 5.54 0.87 13.71
C GLY A 27 6.10 1.61 12.50
N THR A 28 6.47 0.89 11.43
CA THR A 28 7.10 1.45 10.25
C THR A 28 6.19 1.37 9.03
N SER A 29 6.43 2.22 8.05
CA SER A 29 5.76 2.16 6.76
C SER A 29 6.77 2.27 5.63
N LYS A 30 6.50 1.54 4.54
CA LYS A 30 7.29 1.55 3.30
C LYS A 30 6.40 1.96 2.15
N VAL A 31 6.96 2.73 1.22
CA VAL A 31 6.29 3.11 -0.02
C VAL A 31 6.88 2.29 -1.15
N VAL A 32 6.02 1.64 -1.92
CA VAL A 32 6.40 0.85 -3.09
C VAL A 32 5.61 1.39 -4.28
N GLU A 33 6.29 1.72 -5.35
CA GLU A 33 5.65 2.13 -6.59
C GLU A 33 5.43 0.89 -7.46
N LEU A 34 4.17 0.70 -7.86
CA LEU A 34 3.75 -0.41 -8.69
C LEU A 34 3.31 0.11 -10.06
N GLU A 35 3.84 -0.49 -11.10
CA GLU A 35 3.52 -0.15 -12.47
C GLU A 35 2.89 -1.35 -13.19
N GLU A 36 1.97 -1.05 -14.10
CA GLU A 36 1.40 -1.99 -15.08
C GLU A 36 0.94 -3.34 -14.51
N ALA A 37 1.66 -4.40 -14.87
CA ALA A 37 1.28 -5.77 -14.53
C ALA A 37 1.21 -6.02 -13.00
N ARG A 38 2.05 -5.36 -12.22
CA ARG A 38 2.04 -5.46 -10.75
C ARG A 38 0.86 -4.73 -10.10
N ALA A 39 0.26 -3.77 -10.80
CA ALA A 39 -0.90 -3.01 -10.32
C ALA A 39 -2.22 -3.79 -10.46
N VAL A 40 -2.30 -4.72 -11.42
CA VAL A 40 -3.51 -5.49 -11.75
C VAL A 40 -4.19 -6.15 -10.55
N PRO A 41 -3.48 -6.80 -9.60
CA PRO A 41 -4.11 -7.47 -8.46
C PRO A 41 -4.88 -6.54 -7.52
N PHE A 42 -4.61 -5.22 -7.56
CA PHE A 42 -5.31 -4.22 -6.75
C PHE A 42 -6.56 -3.68 -7.43
N ILE A 43 -6.61 -3.69 -8.77
CA ILE A 43 -7.73 -3.14 -9.54
C ILE A 43 -8.99 -3.97 -9.30
N GLY A 44 -10.10 -3.29 -9.00
CA GLY A 44 -11.39 -3.91 -8.71
C GLY A 44 -11.56 -4.38 -7.26
N ARG A 45 -10.47 -4.42 -6.46
CA ARG A 45 -10.56 -4.78 -5.05
C ARG A 45 -11.21 -3.67 -4.23
N LYS A 46 -11.79 -4.07 -3.09
CA LYS A 46 -12.47 -3.16 -2.16
C LYS A 46 -11.64 -2.90 -0.92
N ILE A 47 -11.94 -1.78 -0.27
CA ILE A 47 -11.40 -1.49 1.06
C ILE A 47 -11.81 -2.62 2.02
N GLY A 48 -10.85 -3.20 2.71
CA GLY A 48 -11.03 -4.33 3.63
C GLY A 48 -10.61 -5.67 3.04
N GLU A 49 -10.50 -5.81 1.71
CA GLU A 49 -10.03 -7.04 1.08
C GLU A 49 -8.53 -7.25 1.27
N THR A 50 -8.12 -8.50 1.19
CA THR A 50 -6.73 -8.92 1.31
C THR A 50 -6.12 -9.17 -0.06
N VAL A 51 -4.86 -8.80 -0.21
CA VAL A 51 -4.03 -9.02 -1.40
C VAL A 51 -2.71 -9.65 -0.95
N ASP A 52 -2.15 -10.52 -1.79
CA ASP A 52 -0.88 -11.16 -1.51
C ASP A 52 0.27 -10.14 -1.54
N GLY A 53 1.16 -10.22 -0.56
CA GLY A 53 2.29 -9.32 -0.43
C GLY A 53 3.39 -9.55 -1.47
N ALA A 54 3.35 -10.66 -2.22
CA ALA A 54 4.30 -10.92 -3.30
C ALA A 54 4.33 -9.80 -4.35
N VAL A 55 3.21 -9.10 -4.52
CA VAL A 55 3.07 -7.96 -5.45
C VAL A 55 3.96 -6.77 -5.06
N VAL A 56 4.21 -6.57 -3.77
CA VAL A 56 5.00 -5.47 -3.19
C VAL A 56 6.36 -5.94 -2.65
N ASP A 57 6.90 -7.01 -3.22
CA ASP A 57 8.19 -7.61 -2.84
C ASP A 57 8.25 -8.11 -1.38
N LEU A 58 7.10 -8.47 -0.80
CA LEU A 58 6.98 -9.05 0.53
C LEU A 58 6.34 -10.45 0.45
N PRO A 59 7.07 -11.46 -0.05
CA PRO A 59 6.55 -12.82 -0.15
C PRO A 59 6.13 -13.32 1.24
N ALA A 60 5.08 -14.15 1.26
CA ALA A 60 4.50 -14.74 2.47
C ALA A 60 3.81 -13.76 3.45
N HIS A 61 3.62 -12.50 3.07
CA HIS A 61 2.81 -11.55 3.82
C HIS A 61 1.44 -11.40 3.16
N LYS A 62 0.39 -11.19 3.97
CA LYS A 62 -0.92 -10.78 3.46
C LYS A 62 -1.18 -9.34 3.83
N LEU A 63 -1.62 -8.56 2.84
CA LEU A 63 -1.87 -7.14 2.94
C LEU A 63 -3.37 -6.88 2.88
N GLN A 64 -3.90 -6.08 3.79
CA GLN A 64 -5.27 -5.61 3.74
C GLN A 64 -5.30 -4.17 3.21
N ILE A 65 -6.17 -3.92 2.24
CA ILE A 65 -6.43 -2.58 1.75
C ILE A 65 -7.21 -1.80 2.81
N ARG A 66 -6.65 -0.68 3.28
CA ARG A 66 -7.27 0.18 4.30
C ARG A 66 -7.92 1.41 3.70
N GLY A 67 -7.48 1.82 2.55
CA GLY A 67 -7.98 3.00 1.85
C GLY A 67 -7.01 3.49 0.81
N GLY A 68 -7.23 4.71 0.35
CA GLY A 68 -6.37 5.33 -0.63
C GLY A 68 -6.85 6.72 -1.00
N SER A 69 -6.17 7.33 -1.95
CA SER A 69 -6.56 8.61 -2.54
C SER A 69 -6.38 8.59 -4.04
N ASP A 70 -7.19 9.39 -4.67
CA ASP A 70 -7.17 9.65 -6.10
C ASP A 70 -6.06 10.65 -6.47
N ARG A 71 -5.85 10.82 -7.76
CA ARG A 71 -4.95 11.79 -8.36
C ARG A 71 -5.16 13.22 -7.85
N ASP A 72 -6.41 13.61 -7.59
CA ASP A 72 -6.77 14.94 -7.07
C ASP A 72 -6.79 14.99 -5.52
N GLY A 73 -6.28 13.95 -4.85
CA GLY A 73 -6.26 13.88 -3.40
C GLY A 73 -7.60 13.50 -2.74
N VAL A 74 -8.60 13.14 -3.53
CA VAL A 74 -9.91 12.74 -3.00
C VAL A 74 -9.79 11.39 -2.29
N PRO A 75 -10.15 11.29 -1.00
CA PRO A 75 -10.01 10.05 -0.24
C PRO A 75 -11.08 9.03 -0.56
N MET A 76 -10.70 7.75 -0.52
CA MET A 76 -11.62 6.63 -0.57
C MET A 76 -12.34 6.44 0.76
N ARG A 77 -13.61 6.03 0.70
CA ARG A 77 -14.40 5.66 1.89
C ARG A 77 -15.04 4.30 1.73
N SER A 78 -14.98 3.49 2.79
CA SER A 78 -15.57 2.15 2.82
C SER A 78 -17.11 2.16 2.71
N ASN A 79 -17.75 3.22 3.24
CA ASN A 79 -19.21 3.35 3.28
C ASN A 79 -19.82 3.77 1.94
N VAL A 80 -19.01 4.19 0.97
CA VAL A 80 -19.48 4.62 -0.35
C VAL A 80 -19.19 3.52 -1.37
N HIS A 81 -20.23 2.91 -1.91
CA HIS A 81 -20.08 1.81 -2.85
C HIS A 81 -19.67 2.31 -4.25
N GLY A 82 -18.83 1.51 -4.91
CA GLY A 82 -18.38 1.72 -6.28
C GLY A 82 -17.02 2.40 -6.39
N GLY A 83 -16.57 2.68 -7.61
CA GLY A 83 -15.29 3.34 -7.91
C GLY A 83 -15.42 4.81 -8.30
N VAL A 84 -16.61 5.41 -8.21
CA VAL A 84 -16.92 6.76 -8.70
C VAL A 84 -16.82 7.78 -7.57
N ARG A 85 -16.50 9.03 -7.93
CA ARG A 85 -16.55 10.16 -7.00
C ARG A 85 -18.01 10.55 -6.72
N ARG A 86 -18.32 10.81 -5.45
CA ARG A 86 -19.63 11.26 -5.02
C ARG A 86 -19.53 12.39 -4.01
N ASN A 87 -20.47 13.33 -4.08
CA ASN A 87 -20.62 14.38 -3.08
C ASN A 87 -21.55 13.89 -1.97
N VAL A 88 -21.00 13.73 -0.77
CA VAL A 88 -21.71 13.19 0.39
C VAL A 88 -21.64 14.20 1.54
N VAL A 89 -22.72 14.31 2.31
CA VAL A 89 -22.72 15.11 3.53
C VAL A 89 -22.05 14.31 4.63
N LEU A 90 -20.97 14.87 5.17
CA LEU A 90 -20.16 14.24 6.21
C LEU A 90 -20.29 15.01 7.52
N SER A 91 -20.38 14.26 8.60
CA SER A 91 -20.28 14.75 9.98
C SER A 91 -18.90 14.53 10.60
N GLY A 92 -18.02 13.79 9.90
CA GLY A 92 -16.65 13.51 10.35
C GLY A 92 -16.06 12.24 9.74
N GLY A 93 -14.80 11.95 10.09
CA GLY A 93 -14.02 10.81 9.61
C GLY A 93 -13.25 11.11 8.33
N THR A 94 -12.87 10.05 7.59
CA THR A 94 -12.05 10.20 6.39
C THR A 94 -12.63 11.20 5.41
N GLY A 95 -11.87 12.24 5.04
CA GLY A 95 -12.26 13.30 4.11
C GLY A 95 -12.86 14.55 4.75
N PHE A 96 -13.20 14.53 6.04
CA PHE A 96 -13.70 15.70 6.76
C PHE A 96 -13.41 15.63 8.26
N ASN A 97 -12.79 16.66 8.79
CA ASN A 97 -12.59 16.84 10.22
C ASN A 97 -13.39 18.08 10.66
N PRO A 98 -14.49 17.94 11.42
CA PRO A 98 -15.29 19.06 11.88
C PRO A 98 -14.51 19.90 12.90
N GLN A 99 -14.66 21.21 12.85
CA GLN A 99 -14.12 22.13 13.84
C GLN A 99 -15.06 22.28 15.03
N ASP A 100 -16.37 22.39 14.73
CA ASP A 100 -17.40 22.53 15.74
C ASP A 100 -18.20 21.25 15.96
N LYS A 101 -18.71 21.07 17.15
CA LYS A 101 -19.57 19.92 17.51
C LYS A 101 -20.88 19.98 16.72
N GLY A 102 -21.12 18.96 15.89
CA GLY A 102 -22.32 18.85 15.05
C GLY A 102 -22.18 19.48 13.66
N GLU A 103 -21.01 20.00 13.30
CA GLU A 103 -20.76 20.55 11.96
C GLU A 103 -20.90 19.44 10.90
N ARG A 104 -21.59 19.77 9.82
CA ARG A 104 -21.75 18.90 8.64
C ARG A 104 -21.42 19.68 7.38
N ARG A 105 -20.61 19.06 6.52
CA ARG A 105 -20.28 19.65 5.21
C ARG A 105 -20.45 18.65 4.08
N ARG A 106 -20.84 19.15 2.93
CA ARG A 106 -20.82 18.36 1.71
C ARG A 106 -19.38 18.31 1.18
N LYS A 107 -18.83 17.10 1.08
CA LYS A 107 -17.48 16.85 0.58
C LYS A 107 -17.51 15.79 -0.51
N THR A 108 -16.61 15.96 -1.48
CA THR A 108 -16.36 14.94 -2.50
C THR A 108 -15.54 13.82 -1.91
N VAL A 109 -16.01 12.60 -2.05
CA VAL A 109 -15.30 11.39 -1.64
C VAL A 109 -15.36 10.36 -2.76
N ARG A 110 -14.43 9.42 -2.72
CA ARG A 110 -14.40 8.32 -3.67
C ARG A 110 -14.97 7.05 -3.04
N GLY A 111 -15.48 6.16 -3.88
CA GLY A 111 -16.05 4.89 -3.45
C GLY A 111 -14.99 3.92 -2.93
N ASN A 112 -15.44 2.75 -2.50
CA ASN A 112 -14.61 1.74 -1.84
C ASN A 112 -13.85 0.82 -2.80
N VAL A 113 -14.10 0.91 -4.11
CA VAL A 113 -13.45 0.08 -5.13
C VAL A 113 -12.22 0.79 -5.70
N VAL A 114 -11.11 0.08 -5.77
CA VAL A 114 -9.87 0.56 -6.40
C VAL A 114 -10.05 0.55 -7.92
N THR A 115 -9.83 1.69 -8.55
CA THR A 115 -9.85 1.89 -9.99
C THR A 115 -8.48 2.41 -10.47
N ASP A 116 -8.28 2.48 -11.77
CA ASP A 116 -7.08 3.00 -12.42
C ASP A 116 -6.77 4.48 -12.15
N GLU A 117 -7.79 5.25 -11.71
CA GLU A 117 -7.63 6.66 -11.33
C GLU A 117 -7.06 6.86 -9.90
N ILE A 118 -7.00 5.81 -9.09
CA ILE A 118 -6.36 5.85 -7.78
C ILE A 118 -4.85 5.99 -7.98
N VAL A 119 -4.22 6.82 -7.17
CA VAL A 119 -2.75 7.00 -7.19
C VAL A 119 -2.12 6.37 -5.96
N GLN A 120 -2.73 6.55 -4.80
CA GLN A 120 -2.18 6.04 -3.56
C GLN A 120 -3.11 5.00 -2.95
N ILE A 121 -2.54 3.87 -2.55
CA ILE A 121 -3.24 2.79 -1.83
C ILE A 121 -2.55 2.56 -0.51
N ASN A 122 -3.29 2.63 0.58
CA ASN A 122 -2.80 2.36 1.92
C ASN A 122 -3.14 0.92 2.30
N THR A 123 -2.12 0.13 2.61
CA THR A 123 -2.25 -1.25 3.02
C THR A 123 -1.66 -1.48 4.40
N LYS A 124 -2.15 -2.51 5.08
CA LYS A 124 -1.67 -2.96 6.39
C LYS A 124 -1.31 -4.43 6.30
N ILE A 125 -0.19 -4.81 6.87
CA ILE A 125 0.20 -6.22 7.03
C ILE A 125 -0.71 -6.85 8.10
N ILE A 126 -1.40 -7.96 7.75
CA ILE A 126 -2.21 -8.74 8.69
C ILE A 126 -1.45 -10.00 9.10
N GLU A 127 -0.92 -10.72 8.13
CA GLU A 127 -0.21 -11.97 8.38
C GLU A 127 1.25 -11.80 7.98
N LYS A 128 2.12 -12.13 8.92
CA LYS A 128 3.55 -12.30 8.69
C LYS A 128 3.87 -13.79 8.66
N PRO A 129 4.81 -14.24 7.83
CA PRO A 129 5.33 -15.58 7.96
C PRO A 129 5.88 -15.72 9.39
N LYS A 130 5.49 -16.77 10.13
CA LYS A 130 6.18 -17.14 11.36
C LYS A 130 7.64 -17.40 10.97
N LYS A 131 8.53 -16.45 11.34
CA LYS A 131 9.97 -16.75 11.32
C LYS A 131 10.16 -18.01 12.15
N PRO A 132 10.79 -19.08 11.62
CA PRO A 132 11.37 -20.09 12.48
C PRO A 132 12.31 -19.30 13.41
N ALA A 133 12.22 -19.58 14.70
CA ALA A 133 13.10 -18.98 15.69
C ALA A 133 14.54 -19.36 15.34
N GLU A 134 15.22 -18.51 14.57
CA GLU A 134 16.67 -18.58 14.42
C GLU A 134 17.27 -18.21 15.75
N SER A 135 17.74 -19.28 16.39
CA SER A 135 18.57 -19.27 17.58
C SER A 135 19.57 -18.12 17.53
N LYS A 136 19.46 -17.22 18.51
CA LYS A 136 20.55 -16.33 18.93
C LYS A 136 21.67 -17.17 19.50
N THR A 137 22.49 -17.77 18.67
CA THR A 137 23.70 -18.45 19.09
C THR A 137 24.67 -18.49 17.92
N GLU A 138 25.37 -17.39 17.68
CA GLU A 138 26.62 -17.38 16.90
C GLU A 138 27.17 -15.95 16.74
N GLN A 139 27.29 -15.21 17.84
CA GLN A 139 28.13 -13.98 17.85
C GLN A 139 28.95 -13.79 19.14
N THR A 140 29.30 -14.86 19.84
CA THR A 140 30.10 -14.73 21.05
C THR A 140 31.42 -15.53 21.00
N THR A 141 31.94 -15.87 19.84
CA THR A 141 33.19 -16.67 19.78
C THR A 141 34.27 -16.12 18.85
N GLN A 142 34.29 -14.83 18.56
CA GLN A 142 35.38 -14.24 17.76
C GLN A 142 36.06 -13.01 18.41
N LYS A 143 35.95 -12.82 19.73
CA LYS A 143 36.67 -11.74 20.41
C LYS A 143 37.62 -12.22 21.50
N ALA A 144 38.22 -13.39 21.31
CA ALA A 144 39.23 -13.92 22.25
C ALA A 144 40.33 -14.63 21.49
N LYS A 145 40.99 -13.94 20.54
CA LYS A 145 42.34 -14.38 20.07
C LYS A 145 43.03 -13.28 19.26
N ALA A 146 43.53 -12.27 19.91
CA ALA A 146 44.63 -11.46 19.40
C ALA A 146 45.15 -10.56 20.50
N GLU A 147 45.95 -11.13 21.38
CA GLU A 147 46.90 -10.39 22.19
C GLU A 147 48.30 -10.90 21.80
N PRO A 148 49.14 -10.11 21.12
CA PRO A 148 50.54 -10.45 20.93
C PRO A 148 51.37 -9.94 22.11
N ALA A 149 52.13 -10.85 22.67
CA ALA A 149 53.12 -10.64 23.67
C ALA A 149 54.17 -9.59 23.29
N LYS A 150 54.54 -8.73 24.25
CA LYS A 150 55.75 -7.90 24.20
C LYS A 150 56.98 -8.78 24.43
N PRO A 151 58.06 -8.57 23.70
CA PRO A 151 59.39 -9.02 24.16
C PRO A 151 60.02 -7.93 25.02
N GLU A 152 60.49 -8.34 26.16
CA GLU A 152 61.51 -7.64 26.93
C GLU A 152 62.89 -7.76 26.25
N VAL A 153 63.64 -6.67 26.20
CA VAL A 153 65.07 -6.51 26.51
C VAL A 153 65.27 -5.06 26.95
#